data_95059a8b90c0d4fcf1a482e168bd254e
#
_entry.id   95059a8b90c0d4fcf1a482e168bd254e
#
_cell.length_a   1.000
_cell.length_b   1.000
_cell.length_c   1.000
_cell.angle_alpha   90.00
_cell.angle_beta   90.00
_cell.angle_gamma   90.00
#
_symmetry.space_group_name_H-M   'P 1'
#
loop_
_entity.id
_entity.type
_entity.pdbx_description
1 polymer ?
#
loop_
_entity_poly.entity_id
_entity_poly.type
_entity_poly.pdbx_seq_one_letter_code
_entity_poly.pdbx_strand_id
1 'polypeptide(L)'
;LYRSSNLKNKRGKFIIVREQGVGDEILYSSMYGDLLSDIDNAIIECDPRLLNLYKRSFPEYSEKFVGHGTITNHEEKFKEIDNVIYAGSLGRYYRKNYKDFKKNSYLKVDKKKFEEIQKKMSIYKKEYKIGLSWKSFNNQFAKDKSLNLKDLNNIFNLTNCDIFNLQYGDVKNEINSFNCINKNKLLN
;
A
#
# COMPACT_ATOMS: atom_id res chain seq x y z
N LEU A 1 -21.92 23.15 -6.82
CA LEU A 1 -20.51 22.73 -6.74
C LEU A 1 -19.83 23.56 -5.66
N TYR A 2 -19.77 23.09 -4.43
CA TYR A 2 -19.14 23.75 -3.29
C TYR A 2 -17.61 23.73 -3.48
N ARG A 3 -17.04 24.85 -3.84
CA ARG A 3 -15.60 25.13 -3.83
C ARG A 3 -15.16 25.62 -2.45
N SER A 4 -15.29 24.83 -1.40
CA SER A 4 -14.54 25.10 -0.18
C SER A 4 -13.10 24.62 -0.42
N SER A 5 -12.17 25.53 -0.50
CA SER A 5 -10.74 25.26 -0.70
C SER A 5 -10.06 24.71 0.57
N ASN A 6 -10.77 24.55 1.67
CA ASN A 6 -10.23 24.09 2.95
C ASN A 6 -11.25 23.21 3.67
N LEU A 7 -10.86 21.99 4.02
CA LEU A 7 -11.69 21.04 4.76
C LEU A 7 -11.88 21.46 6.23
N LYS A 8 -10.93 22.19 6.82
CA LYS A 8 -11.00 22.70 8.22
C LYS A 8 -12.25 23.52 8.52
N ASN A 9 -12.80 24.17 7.50
CA ASN A 9 -13.99 25.02 7.66
C ASN A 9 -15.30 24.25 7.58
N LYS A 10 -15.26 22.96 7.28
CA LYS A 10 -16.44 22.10 7.23
C LYS A 10 -16.74 21.52 8.60
N ARG A 11 -17.98 21.59 9.04
CA ARG A 11 -18.47 20.96 10.26
C ARG A 11 -19.06 19.58 9.97
N GLY A 12 -19.21 18.78 11.02
CA GLY A 12 -19.87 17.50 10.96
C GLY A 12 -18.88 16.32 10.90
N LYS A 13 -19.45 15.15 10.74
CA LYS A 13 -18.73 13.86 10.71
C LYS A 13 -18.36 13.51 9.27
N PHE A 14 -17.11 13.11 9.07
CA PHE A 14 -16.56 12.77 7.76
C PHE A 14 -16.33 11.28 7.63
N ILE A 15 -16.65 10.75 6.46
CA ILE A 15 -16.13 9.46 6.02
C ILE A 15 -15.25 9.64 4.80
N ILE A 16 -14.07 9.05 4.85
CA ILE A 16 -13.17 8.95 3.71
C ILE A 16 -13.34 7.55 3.14
N VAL A 17 -13.89 7.48 1.95
CA VAL A 17 -14.19 6.23 1.26
C VAL A 17 -12.98 5.82 0.43
N ARG A 18 -12.60 4.56 0.55
CA ARG A 18 -11.54 3.98 -0.26
C ARG A 18 -11.89 3.98 -1.75
N GLU A 19 -10.86 4.05 -2.57
CA GLU A 19 -11.01 3.98 -4.04
C GLU A 19 -9.95 3.06 -4.62
N GLN A 20 -10.27 2.50 -5.79
CA GLN A 20 -9.34 1.78 -6.63
C GLN A 20 -8.77 0.52 -5.95
N GLY A 21 -7.54 0.18 -6.32
CA GLY A 21 -6.80 -0.94 -5.78
C GLY A 21 -5.96 -0.59 -4.55
N VAL A 22 -5.37 -1.61 -3.93
CA VAL A 22 -4.50 -1.48 -2.75
C VAL A 22 -3.33 -0.51 -2.98
N GLY A 23 -2.76 -0.49 -4.20
CA GLY A 23 -1.66 0.41 -4.53
C GLY A 23 -2.09 1.89 -4.51
N ASP A 24 -3.25 2.18 -5.08
CA ASP A 24 -3.82 3.54 -5.11
C ASP A 24 -4.18 4.00 -3.70
N GLU A 25 -4.74 3.09 -2.89
CA GLU A 25 -5.08 3.37 -1.51
C GLU A 25 -3.84 3.69 -0.66
N ILE A 26 -2.73 2.97 -0.85
CA ILE A 26 -1.45 3.29 -0.22
C ILE A 26 -0.97 4.68 -0.66
N LEU A 27 -1.07 5.01 -1.94
CA LEU A 27 -0.70 6.34 -2.46
C LEU A 27 -1.51 7.45 -1.77
N TYR A 28 -2.83 7.30 -1.72
CA TYR A 28 -3.73 8.29 -1.10
C TYR A 28 -3.53 8.42 0.41
N SER A 29 -3.15 7.33 1.08
CA SER A 29 -2.90 7.35 2.53
C SER A 29 -1.74 8.25 2.96
N SER A 30 -0.91 8.71 2.02
CA SER A 30 0.10 9.75 2.27
C SER A 30 -0.50 11.09 2.74
N MET A 31 -1.81 11.27 2.56
CA MET A 31 -2.56 12.47 2.97
C MET A 31 -3.34 12.28 4.28
N TYR A 32 -3.42 11.05 4.80
CA TYR A 32 -4.24 10.77 5.98
C TYR A 32 -3.74 11.46 7.25
N GLY A 33 -2.42 11.61 7.40
CA GLY A 33 -1.86 12.38 8.52
C GLY A 33 -2.27 13.86 8.50
N ASP A 34 -2.29 14.48 7.31
CA ASP A 34 -2.74 15.86 7.15
C ASP A 34 -4.24 15.98 7.45
N LEU A 35 -5.05 15.06 6.91
CA LEU A 35 -6.48 15.01 7.15
C LEU A 35 -6.82 14.87 8.65
N LEU A 36 -6.21 13.88 9.31
CA LEU A 36 -6.50 13.56 10.70
C LEU A 36 -6.06 14.66 11.67
N SER A 37 -5.04 15.42 11.29
CA SER A 37 -4.62 16.63 12.03
C SER A 37 -5.59 17.80 11.84
N ASP A 38 -6.35 17.81 10.74
CA ASP A 38 -7.24 18.91 10.39
C ASP A 38 -8.70 18.65 10.77
N ILE A 39 -9.10 17.37 10.90
CA ILE A 39 -10.49 16.97 11.09
C ILE A 39 -10.58 15.87 12.16
N ASP A 40 -11.01 16.26 13.34
CA ASP A 40 -11.15 15.34 14.48
C ASP A 40 -12.21 14.26 14.24
N ASN A 41 -13.30 14.59 13.53
CA ASN A 41 -14.44 13.70 13.31
C ASN A 41 -14.35 12.95 11.96
N ALA A 42 -13.14 12.61 11.52
CA ALA A 42 -12.95 11.80 10.32
C ALA A 42 -12.87 10.31 10.66
N ILE A 43 -13.52 9.50 9.83
CA ILE A 43 -13.37 8.04 9.78
C ILE A 43 -12.81 7.70 8.41
N ILE A 44 -11.83 6.80 8.36
CA ILE A 44 -11.17 6.40 7.13
C ILE A 44 -11.48 4.93 6.88
N GLU A 45 -12.20 4.67 5.79
CA GLU A 45 -12.42 3.33 5.29
C GLU A 45 -11.19 2.85 4.51
N CYS A 46 -10.77 1.62 4.74
CA CYS A 46 -9.62 1.04 4.08
C CYS A 46 -9.84 -0.44 3.70
N ASP A 47 -9.03 -0.95 2.78
CA ASP A 47 -8.98 -2.39 2.52
C ASP A 47 -8.62 -3.12 3.82
N PRO A 48 -9.34 -4.19 4.20
CA PRO A 48 -9.06 -4.95 5.42
C PRO A 48 -7.60 -5.44 5.53
N ARG A 49 -6.93 -5.68 4.40
CA ARG A 49 -5.50 -6.05 4.36
C ARG A 49 -4.58 -4.93 4.83
N LEU A 50 -4.98 -3.67 4.67
CA LEU A 50 -4.21 -2.48 5.05
C LEU A 50 -4.56 -1.96 6.45
N LEU A 51 -5.63 -2.43 7.06
CA LEU A 51 -6.13 -1.92 8.35
C LEU A 51 -5.04 -1.91 9.44
N ASN A 52 -4.36 -3.04 9.63
CA ASN A 52 -3.29 -3.15 10.63
C ASN A 52 -2.06 -2.29 10.27
N LEU A 53 -1.78 -2.10 8.99
CA LEU A 53 -0.70 -1.22 8.54
C LEU A 53 -1.02 0.24 8.91
N TYR A 54 -2.24 0.70 8.64
CA TYR A 54 -2.64 2.08 8.95
C TYR A 54 -2.75 2.33 10.44
N LYS A 55 -3.38 1.45 11.21
CA LYS A 55 -3.45 1.56 12.67
C LYS A 55 -2.06 1.68 13.32
N ARG A 56 -1.08 0.92 12.82
CA ARG A 56 0.30 0.99 13.26
C ARG A 56 1.02 2.26 12.81
N SER A 57 0.71 2.74 11.62
CA SER A 57 1.35 3.91 11.02
C SER A 57 0.83 5.23 11.62
N PHE A 58 -0.42 5.24 12.05
CA PHE A 58 -1.12 6.37 12.66
C PHE A 58 -1.66 6.00 14.06
N PRO A 59 -0.80 5.69 15.05
CA PRO A 59 -1.23 5.11 16.31
C PRO A 59 -2.17 6.00 17.12
N GLU A 60 -1.99 7.32 17.07
CA GLU A 60 -2.85 8.31 17.74
C GLU A 60 -4.27 8.35 17.15
N TYR A 61 -4.43 7.85 15.93
CA TYR A 61 -5.69 7.83 15.18
C TYR A 61 -6.14 6.41 14.84
N SER A 62 -5.65 5.40 15.55
CA SER A 62 -5.91 3.99 15.24
C SER A 62 -7.40 3.65 15.14
N GLU A 63 -8.22 4.28 15.99
CA GLU A 63 -9.67 4.08 16.04
C GLU A 63 -10.44 4.74 14.87
N LYS A 64 -9.78 5.60 14.11
CA LYS A 64 -10.37 6.26 12.95
C LYS A 64 -10.36 5.37 11.70
N PHE A 65 -9.60 4.27 11.72
CA PHE A 65 -9.52 3.34 10.59
C PHE A 65 -10.50 2.19 10.73
N VAL A 66 -11.30 1.96 9.69
CA VAL A 66 -12.28 0.88 9.61
C VAL A 66 -12.10 0.08 8.31
N GLY A 67 -12.26 -1.23 8.37
CA GLY A 67 -12.19 -2.09 7.19
C GLY A 67 -13.41 -1.90 6.28
N HIS A 68 -13.21 -1.94 4.97
CA HIS A 68 -14.29 -1.93 4.00
C HIS A 68 -15.28 -3.08 4.26
N GLY A 69 -16.56 -2.80 4.15
CA GLY A 69 -17.64 -3.74 4.50
C GLY A 69 -18.01 -3.78 5.98
N THR A 70 -17.19 -3.22 6.87
CA THR A 70 -17.52 -3.11 8.32
C THR A 70 -18.62 -2.06 8.55
N ILE A 71 -18.70 -1.09 7.66
CA ILE A 71 -19.64 0.04 7.76
C ILE A 71 -21.09 -0.42 7.62
N THR A 72 -21.34 -1.37 6.74
CA THR A 72 -22.70 -1.90 6.49
C THR A 72 -23.26 -2.69 7.66
N ASN A 73 -22.41 -3.19 8.56
CA ASN A 73 -22.81 -4.01 9.70
C ASN A 73 -22.94 -3.24 11.03
N HIS A 74 -22.55 -1.95 11.02
CA HIS A 74 -22.57 -1.10 12.23
C HIS A 74 -23.33 0.20 11.98
N GLU A 75 -24.62 0.09 11.66
CA GLU A 75 -25.49 1.23 11.33
C GLU A 75 -25.46 2.37 12.34
N GLU A 76 -25.26 2.09 13.63
CA GLU A 76 -25.26 3.13 14.66
C GLU A 76 -24.08 4.10 14.60
N LYS A 77 -22.88 3.63 14.25
CA LYS A 77 -21.68 4.50 14.10
C LYS A 77 -21.75 5.44 12.90
N PHE A 78 -22.60 5.13 11.93
CA PHE A 78 -22.66 5.84 10.64
C PHE A 78 -23.98 6.60 10.40
N LYS A 79 -24.90 6.55 11.36
CA LYS A 79 -26.20 7.23 11.28
C LYS A 79 -26.11 8.76 11.09
N GLU A 80 -24.93 9.35 11.27
CA GLU A 80 -24.75 10.80 11.26
C GLU A 80 -23.50 11.21 10.45
N ILE A 81 -23.34 10.66 9.23
CA ILE A 81 -22.27 11.12 8.35
C ILE A 81 -22.79 12.31 7.56
N ASP A 82 -22.17 13.47 7.78
CA ASP A 82 -22.52 14.71 7.08
C ASP A 82 -21.74 14.86 5.77
N ASN A 83 -20.55 14.28 5.70
CA ASN A 83 -19.64 14.48 4.57
C ASN A 83 -19.00 13.17 4.12
N VAL A 84 -19.12 12.89 2.83
CA VAL A 84 -18.45 11.75 2.17
C VAL A 84 -17.37 12.29 1.23
N ILE A 85 -16.15 11.79 1.36
CA ILE A 85 -15.01 12.18 0.52
C ILE A 85 -14.31 10.92 0.03
N TYR A 86 -14.08 10.82 -1.24
CA TYR A 86 -13.25 9.77 -1.81
C TYR A 86 -11.76 10.04 -1.56
N ALA A 87 -11.01 9.01 -1.24
CA ALA A 87 -9.61 9.13 -0.81
C ALA A 87 -8.73 9.89 -1.81
N GLY A 88 -8.88 9.62 -3.11
CA GLY A 88 -8.14 10.35 -4.15
C GLY A 88 -8.49 11.83 -4.25
N SER A 89 -9.71 12.21 -3.84
CA SER A 89 -10.13 13.62 -3.83
C SER A 89 -9.42 14.44 -2.77
N LEU A 90 -8.75 13.83 -1.78
CA LEU A 90 -7.95 14.53 -0.77
C LEU A 90 -6.81 15.34 -1.39
N GLY A 91 -6.31 14.93 -2.56
CA GLY A 91 -5.28 15.66 -3.30
C GLY A 91 -5.63 17.12 -3.57
N ARG A 92 -6.92 17.43 -3.78
CA ARG A 92 -7.41 18.81 -3.97
C ARG A 92 -7.16 19.71 -2.77
N TYR A 93 -7.06 19.12 -1.59
CA TYR A 93 -6.91 19.86 -0.33
C TYR A 93 -5.46 19.87 0.15
N TYR A 94 -4.75 18.76 0.02
CA TYR A 94 -3.46 18.53 0.66
C TYR A 94 -2.26 18.46 -0.30
N ARG A 95 -2.48 18.45 -1.64
CA ARG A 95 -1.40 18.33 -2.65
C ARG A 95 -1.64 19.26 -3.82
N LYS A 96 -1.77 20.55 -3.51
CA LYS A 96 -2.03 21.60 -4.52
C LYS A 96 -0.78 21.95 -5.32
N ASN A 97 0.39 21.82 -4.71
CA ASN A 97 1.67 22.13 -5.30
C ASN A 97 2.67 21.00 -5.05
N TYR A 98 3.72 20.95 -5.83
CA TYR A 98 4.78 19.94 -5.66
C TYR A 98 5.41 19.97 -4.25
N LYS A 99 5.51 21.14 -3.63
CA LYS A 99 6.06 21.33 -2.27
C LYS A 99 5.22 20.70 -1.17
N ASP A 100 3.96 20.42 -1.44
CA ASP A 100 3.03 19.83 -0.48
C ASP A 100 3.25 18.32 -0.31
N PHE A 101 4.04 17.70 -1.20
CA PHE A 101 4.41 16.29 -1.10
C PHE A 101 5.52 16.13 -0.06
N LYS A 102 5.18 15.50 1.06
CA LYS A 102 6.14 15.21 2.14
C LYS A 102 7.13 14.14 1.68
N LYS A 103 8.42 14.40 1.91
CA LYS A 103 9.51 13.47 1.56
C LYS A 103 9.72 12.37 2.60
N ASN A 104 9.03 12.42 3.72
CA ASN A 104 9.23 11.49 4.83
C ASN A 104 8.34 10.26 4.68
N SER A 105 8.88 9.10 5.04
CA SER A 105 8.09 7.87 5.16
C SER A 105 7.04 8.03 6.27
N TYR A 106 5.80 7.70 5.96
CA TYR A 106 4.68 7.74 6.92
C TYR A 106 4.21 6.34 7.33
N LEU A 107 4.50 5.32 6.53
CA LEU A 107 4.16 3.94 6.85
C LEU A 107 5.18 3.34 7.82
N LYS A 108 4.69 2.64 8.85
CA LYS A 108 5.51 1.97 9.87
C LYS A 108 5.49 0.46 9.66
N VAL A 109 6.67 -0.11 9.59
CA VAL A 109 6.84 -1.57 9.52
C VAL A 109 6.41 -2.23 10.82
N ASP A 110 5.95 -3.46 10.73
CA ASP A 110 5.77 -4.34 11.88
C ASP A 110 7.14 -4.78 12.38
N LYS A 111 7.54 -4.33 13.55
CA LYS A 111 8.88 -4.56 14.11
C LYS A 111 9.19 -6.05 14.24
N LYS A 112 8.24 -6.84 14.73
CA LYS A 112 8.45 -8.28 14.91
C LYS A 112 8.68 -8.97 13.57
N LYS A 113 7.84 -8.70 12.57
CA LYS A 113 8.03 -9.24 11.22
C LYS A 113 9.33 -8.76 10.58
N PHE A 114 9.70 -7.51 10.82
CA PHE A 114 10.96 -6.97 10.32
C PHE A 114 12.16 -7.74 10.88
N GLU A 115 12.21 -7.96 12.19
CA GLU A 115 13.28 -8.70 12.86
C GLU A 115 13.35 -10.16 12.37
N GLU A 116 12.21 -10.82 12.20
CA GLU A 116 12.12 -12.17 11.64
C GLU A 116 12.69 -12.24 10.22
N ILE A 117 12.31 -11.28 9.36
CA ILE A 117 12.79 -11.19 7.98
C ILE A 117 14.29 -10.85 7.97
N GLN A 118 14.72 -9.89 8.79
CA GLN A 118 16.12 -9.50 8.90
C GLN A 118 17.01 -10.69 9.29
N LYS A 119 16.56 -11.52 10.25
CA LYS A 119 17.24 -12.74 10.63
C LYS A 119 17.34 -13.74 9.46
N LYS A 120 16.25 -13.95 8.73
CA LYS A 120 16.25 -14.81 7.53
C LYS A 120 17.18 -14.27 6.44
N MET A 121 17.20 -12.96 6.25
CA MET A 121 18.03 -12.31 5.23
C MET A 121 19.52 -12.29 5.57
N SER A 122 19.89 -12.49 6.83
CA SER A 122 21.29 -12.43 7.29
C SER A 122 22.21 -13.51 6.71
N ILE A 123 21.67 -14.63 6.22
CA ILE A 123 22.43 -15.70 5.56
C ILE A 123 22.89 -15.33 4.16
N TYR A 124 22.23 -14.37 3.51
CA TYR A 124 22.56 -13.90 2.17
C TYR A 124 23.63 -12.80 2.27
N LYS A 125 24.80 -13.06 1.70
CA LYS A 125 26.01 -12.24 1.93
C LYS A 125 26.37 -11.32 0.77
N LYS A 126 25.71 -11.44 -0.39
CA LYS A 126 25.98 -10.55 -1.51
C LYS A 126 25.60 -9.12 -1.16
N GLU A 127 26.31 -8.18 -1.77
CA GLU A 127 26.20 -6.74 -1.46
C GLU A 127 24.79 -6.20 -1.71
N TYR A 128 24.19 -6.60 -2.84
CA TYR A 128 22.88 -6.12 -3.23
C TYR A 128 21.82 -7.20 -3.04
N LYS A 129 20.63 -6.76 -2.64
CA LYS A 129 19.45 -7.60 -2.53
C LYS A 129 18.34 -6.99 -3.36
N ILE A 130 17.88 -7.71 -4.37
CA ILE A 130 16.87 -7.27 -5.34
C ILE A 130 15.59 -8.07 -5.11
N GLY A 131 14.50 -7.37 -4.81
CA GLY A 131 13.16 -7.98 -4.80
C GLY A 131 12.53 -7.88 -6.18
N LEU A 132 11.95 -8.97 -6.68
CA LEU A 132 11.39 -9.06 -8.01
C LEU A 132 9.91 -9.49 -7.98
N SER A 133 9.07 -8.70 -8.65
CA SER A 133 7.67 -9.01 -8.96
C SER A 133 7.42 -8.69 -10.42
N TRP A 134 6.84 -9.63 -11.18
CA TRP A 134 6.78 -9.53 -12.65
C TRP A 134 5.39 -9.74 -13.24
N LYS A 135 4.40 -10.18 -12.44
CA LYS A 135 3.06 -10.47 -12.93
C LYS A 135 1.99 -9.73 -12.15
N SER A 136 0.96 -9.32 -12.87
CA SER A 136 -0.30 -8.88 -12.30
C SER A 136 -1.32 -10.03 -12.34
N PHE A 137 -2.05 -10.24 -11.25
CA PHE A 137 -3.17 -11.18 -11.18
C PHE A 137 -4.54 -10.49 -11.32
N ASN A 138 -4.55 -9.22 -11.73
CA ASN A 138 -5.80 -8.53 -12.03
C ASN A 138 -6.35 -9.02 -13.38
N ASN A 139 -7.49 -9.72 -13.35
CA ASN A 139 -8.09 -10.37 -14.52
C ASN A 139 -8.35 -9.44 -15.72
N GLN A 140 -8.55 -8.14 -15.50
CA GLN A 140 -8.82 -7.19 -16.58
C GLN A 140 -7.55 -6.73 -17.33
N PHE A 141 -6.41 -6.64 -16.62
CA PHE A 141 -5.19 -6.02 -17.15
C PHE A 141 -3.93 -6.87 -16.97
N ALA A 142 -4.08 -8.15 -16.61
CA ALA A 142 -2.94 -9.01 -16.30
C ALA A 142 -1.98 -9.15 -17.48
N LYS A 143 -2.50 -9.30 -18.70
CA LYS A 143 -1.66 -9.49 -19.90
C LYS A 143 -0.79 -8.28 -20.18
N ASP A 144 -1.33 -7.07 -20.06
CA ASP A 144 -0.64 -5.83 -20.42
C ASP A 144 0.35 -5.38 -19.33
N LYS A 145 0.20 -5.91 -18.10
CA LYS A 145 1.01 -5.56 -16.94
C LYS A 145 1.93 -6.70 -16.46
N SER A 146 2.11 -7.73 -17.27
CA SER A 146 2.91 -8.91 -16.91
C SER A 146 4.04 -9.14 -17.86
N LEU A 147 5.18 -9.55 -17.31
CA LEU A 147 6.34 -10.05 -18.03
C LEU A 147 6.50 -11.55 -17.78
N ASN A 148 7.29 -12.23 -18.60
CA ASN A 148 7.78 -13.55 -18.29
C ASN A 148 9.11 -13.46 -17.55
N LEU A 149 9.40 -14.39 -16.64
CA LEU A 149 10.71 -14.43 -15.97
C LEU A 149 11.89 -14.48 -16.94
N LYS A 150 11.70 -15.10 -18.09
CA LYS A 150 12.72 -15.18 -19.16
C LYS A 150 13.10 -13.81 -19.72
N ASP A 151 12.16 -12.87 -19.76
CA ASP A 151 12.39 -11.51 -20.26
C ASP A 151 13.30 -10.71 -19.33
N LEU A 152 13.46 -11.17 -18.09
CA LEU A 152 14.25 -10.56 -17.03
C LEU A 152 15.65 -11.18 -16.87
N ASN A 153 16.08 -12.05 -17.80
CA ASN A 153 17.37 -12.76 -17.73
C ASN A 153 18.57 -11.86 -17.48
N ASN A 154 18.56 -10.62 -17.99
CA ASN A 154 19.67 -9.69 -17.78
C ASN A 154 19.86 -9.31 -16.31
N ILE A 155 18.79 -9.29 -15.50
CA ILE A 155 18.87 -9.03 -14.06
C ILE A 155 19.59 -10.19 -13.36
N PHE A 156 19.37 -11.42 -13.82
CA PHE A 156 19.98 -12.63 -13.26
C PHE A 156 21.44 -12.81 -13.63
N ASN A 157 21.95 -12.03 -14.59
CA ASN A 157 23.36 -11.98 -14.94
C ASN A 157 24.20 -11.11 -13.99
N LEU A 158 23.58 -10.35 -13.10
CA LEU A 158 24.26 -9.55 -12.08
C LEU A 158 24.95 -10.48 -11.07
N THR A 159 26.24 -10.29 -10.88
CA THR A 159 27.07 -11.24 -10.09
C THR A 159 27.01 -11.01 -8.58
N ASN A 160 26.86 -9.77 -8.15
CA ASN A 160 26.91 -9.37 -6.74
C ASN A 160 25.54 -9.09 -6.11
N CYS A 161 24.50 -9.80 -6.61
CA CYS A 161 23.10 -9.60 -6.18
C CYS A 161 22.48 -10.92 -5.77
N ASP A 162 21.76 -10.90 -4.63
CA ASP A 162 20.77 -11.92 -4.29
C ASP A 162 19.40 -11.44 -4.78
N ILE A 163 18.69 -12.28 -5.53
CA ILE A 163 17.42 -11.93 -6.16
C ILE A 163 16.30 -12.71 -5.48
N PHE A 164 15.35 -11.99 -4.91
CA PHE A 164 14.26 -12.55 -4.10
C PHE A 164 12.92 -12.47 -4.80
N ASN A 165 12.14 -13.53 -4.69
CA ASN A 165 10.77 -13.57 -5.13
C ASN A 165 9.87 -12.71 -4.23
N LEU A 166 9.31 -11.65 -4.76
CA LEU A 166 8.26 -10.84 -4.13
C LEU A 166 6.92 -10.98 -4.86
N GLN A 167 6.83 -11.91 -5.81
CA GLN A 167 5.62 -12.15 -6.57
C GLN A 167 4.58 -12.85 -5.70
N TYR A 168 3.41 -12.26 -5.59
CA TYR A 168 2.25 -12.91 -4.98
C TYR A 168 1.55 -13.84 -5.99
N GLY A 169 0.71 -14.75 -5.48
CA GLY A 169 0.00 -15.74 -6.28
C GLY A 169 0.84 -17.01 -6.53
N ASP A 170 0.25 -17.96 -7.23
CA ASP A 170 0.92 -19.23 -7.53
C ASP A 170 1.83 -19.09 -8.77
N VAL A 171 3.10 -18.92 -8.51
CA VAL A 171 4.16 -18.86 -9.54
C VAL A 171 5.22 -19.93 -9.33
N LYS A 172 4.95 -20.91 -8.48
CA LYS A 172 5.93 -21.93 -8.06
C LYS A 172 6.50 -22.74 -9.24
N ASN A 173 5.64 -23.17 -10.15
CA ASN A 173 6.07 -23.94 -11.32
C ASN A 173 6.95 -23.12 -12.27
N GLU A 174 6.63 -21.84 -12.48
CA GLU A 174 7.43 -20.95 -13.30
C GLU A 174 8.81 -20.71 -12.70
N ILE A 175 8.87 -20.45 -11.39
CA ILE A 175 10.14 -20.27 -10.67
C ILE A 175 10.99 -21.54 -10.73
N ASN A 176 10.41 -22.70 -10.50
CA ASN A 176 11.13 -23.97 -10.56
C ASN A 176 11.72 -24.21 -11.96
N SER A 177 10.92 -24.03 -13.00
CA SER A 177 11.37 -24.16 -14.39
C SER A 177 12.47 -23.16 -14.72
N PHE A 178 12.33 -21.92 -14.29
CA PHE A 178 13.34 -20.88 -14.47
C PHE A 178 14.64 -21.24 -13.74
N ASN A 179 14.57 -21.66 -12.50
CA ASN A 179 15.72 -22.00 -11.68
C ASN A 179 16.45 -23.27 -12.14
N CYS A 180 15.80 -24.16 -12.89
CA CYS A 180 16.47 -25.33 -13.47
C CYS A 180 17.50 -24.96 -14.54
N ILE A 181 17.26 -23.89 -15.29
CA ILE A 181 18.08 -23.50 -16.46
C ILE A 181 19.02 -22.33 -16.17
N ASN A 182 18.82 -21.58 -15.10
CA ASN A 182 19.60 -20.39 -14.79
C ASN A 182 20.63 -20.65 -13.68
N LYS A 183 21.84 -20.10 -13.87
CA LYS A 183 22.94 -20.22 -12.89
C LYS A 183 22.63 -19.43 -11.60
N ASN A 184 22.13 -18.19 -11.74
CA ASN A 184 21.67 -17.40 -10.63
C ASN A 184 20.17 -17.65 -10.44
N LYS A 185 19.80 -18.04 -9.23
CA LYS A 185 18.45 -18.47 -8.91
C LYS A 185 17.63 -17.34 -8.28
N LEU A 186 16.34 -17.39 -8.56
CA LEU A 186 15.36 -16.62 -7.82
C LEU A 186 15.09 -17.30 -6.47
N LEU A 187 15.33 -16.59 -5.39
CA LEU A 187 15.20 -17.07 -4.01
C LEU A 187 13.77 -16.86 -3.49
N ASN A 188 13.26 -17.83 -2.72
CA ASN A 188 11.93 -17.76 -2.10
C ASN A 188 12.03 -17.41 -0.61
#